data_f7ec6b1d6b5cc91a04adfcee188e4447
#
_entry.id   f7ec6b1d6b5cc91a04adfcee188e4447
#
_cell.length_a   1.000
_cell.length_b   1.000
_cell.length_c   1.000
_cell.angle_alpha   90.00
_cell.angle_beta   90.00
_cell.angle_gamma   90.00
#
_symmetry.space_group_name_H-M   'P 1'
#
loop_
_entity.id
_entity.type
_entity.pdbx_description
1 polymer ?
#
loop_
_entity_poly.entity_id
_entity_poly.type
_entity_poly.pdbx_seq_one_letter_code
_entity_poly.pdbx_strand_id
1 'polypeptide(L)'
;MAAGFSFTHSPWILTMNRCVFVVLTLLAFALPAQAQRVFENNALRGELVVTAPPEALLNGKPVRLSPGVRIRNQQNMIQLSGSLLEQRVLVNYRLDGLGQVRDVWLLTEEEARRQPWPRTLEESQRWQFDPTLQRWTKP
;
A
#
# COMPACT_ATOMS: atom_id res chain seq x y z
N MET A 1 -65.80 30.68 -30.99
CA MET A 1 -65.46 30.35 -29.58
C MET A 1 -64.10 29.69 -29.54
N ALA A 2 -63.12 30.42 -29.17
CA ALA A 2 -61.75 29.85 -28.99
C ALA A 2 -61.59 29.48 -27.54
N ALA A 3 -61.43 28.19 -27.23
CA ALA A 3 -61.03 27.73 -25.90
C ALA A 3 -59.53 27.83 -25.77
N GLY A 4 -59.06 28.83 -25.01
CA GLY A 4 -57.65 28.94 -24.68
C GLY A 4 -57.25 27.88 -23.67
N PHE A 5 -56.42 26.91 -24.08
CA PHE A 5 -55.77 26.03 -23.15
C PHE A 5 -54.52 26.73 -22.63
N SER A 6 -54.61 27.19 -21.40
CA SER A 6 -53.45 27.75 -20.69
C SER A 6 -52.65 26.58 -20.12
N PHE A 7 -51.55 26.19 -20.75
CA PHE A 7 -50.59 25.28 -20.13
C PHE A 7 -49.81 26.05 -19.07
N THR A 8 -50.23 25.90 -17.82
CA THR A 8 -49.44 26.32 -16.70
C THR A 8 -48.27 25.36 -16.56
N HIS A 9 -47.09 25.75 -17.05
CA HIS A 9 -45.86 25.08 -16.75
C HIS A 9 -45.59 25.14 -15.24
N SER A 10 -45.75 24.05 -14.60
CA SER A 10 -45.45 23.90 -13.17
C SER A 10 -43.94 24.08 -12.94
N PRO A 11 -43.49 25.06 -12.15
CA PRO A 11 -42.07 25.32 -11.95
C PRO A 11 -41.37 24.27 -11.10
N TRP A 12 -42.10 23.26 -10.71
CA TRP A 12 -41.60 22.22 -9.81
C TRP A 12 -40.65 21.21 -10.46
N ILE A 13 -40.72 21.07 -11.79
CA ILE A 13 -39.90 20.09 -12.52
C ILE A 13 -38.47 20.58 -12.71
N LEU A 14 -38.26 21.87 -12.76
CA LEU A 14 -36.92 22.48 -12.97
C LEU A 14 -36.04 22.45 -11.71
N THR A 15 -36.65 22.40 -10.53
CA THR A 15 -35.90 22.37 -9.25
C THR A 15 -35.40 20.97 -8.90
N MET A 16 -36.12 19.91 -9.31
CA MET A 16 -35.67 18.55 -9.04
C MET A 16 -34.43 18.14 -9.84
N ASN A 17 -34.30 18.62 -11.09
CA ASN A 17 -33.14 18.28 -11.91
C ASN A 17 -31.84 18.94 -11.42
N ARG A 18 -31.93 20.10 -10.78
CA ARG A 18 -30.74 20.81 -10.25
C ARG A 18 -30.16 20.11 -9.02
N CYS A 19 -31.00 19.57 -8.15
CA CYS A 19 -30.55 18.82 -6.97
C CYS A 19 -29.96 17.45 -7.34
N VAL A 20 -30.48 16.79 -8.36
CA VAL A 20 -29.97 15.49 -8.82
C VAL A 20 -28.59 15.67 -9.46
N PHE A 21 -28.35 16.74 -10.23
CA PHE A 21 -27.04 17.01 -10.80
C PHE A 21 -25.99 17.36 -9.74
N VAL A 22 -26.33 18.10 -8.71
CA VAL A 22 -25.42 18.44 -7.62
C VAL A 22 -25.05 17.21 -6.78
N VAL A 23 -26.00 16.33 -6.52
CA VAL A 23 -25.73 15.07 -5.80
C VAL A 23 -24.88 14.12 -6.62
N LEU A 24 -25.11 14.01 -7.93
CA LEU A 24 -24.28 13.18 -8.83
C LEU A 24 -22.84 13.71 -8.94
N THR A 25 -22.66 15.03 -8.94
CA THR A 25 -21.32 15.65 -9.03
C THR A 25 -20.54 15.48 -7.73
N LEU A 26 -21.20 15.47 -6.59
CA LEU A 26 -20.56 15.23 -5.28
C LEU A 26 -20.14 13.77 -5.09
N LEU A 27 -20.84 12.80 -5.69
CA LEU A 27 -20.44 11.38 -5.62
C LEU A 27 -19.20 11.06 -6.48
N ALA A 28 -18.91 11.87 -7.50
CA ALA A 28 -17.78 11.61 -8.41
C ALA A 28 -16.41 11.91 -7.78
N PHE A 29 -16.35 12.60 -6.63
CA PHE A 29 -15.10 12.94 -5.94
C PHE A 29 -14.77 12.07 -4.72
N ALA A 30 -15.54 11.03 -4.45
CA ALA A 30 -15.19 10.05 -3.44
C ALA A 30 -14.12 9.09 -4.00
N LEU A 31 -12.92 9.60 -4.28
CA LEU A 31 -11.76 8.75 -4.50
C LEU A 31 -11.49 8.00 -3.20
N PRO A 32 -11.38 6.67 -3.23
CA PRO A 32 -10.99 5.94 -2.05
C PRO A 32 -9.59 6.43 -1.64
N ALA A 33 -9.52 7.13 -0.53
CA ALA A 33 -8.25 7.46 0.09
C ALA A 33 -7.63 6.14 0.55
N GLN A 34 -6.74 5.57 -0.25
CA GLN A 34 -5.95 4.42 0.16
C GLN A 34 -5.03 4.89 1.30
N ALA A 35 -5.29 4.41 2.50
CA ALA A 35 -4.43 4.68 3.63
C ALA A 35 -3.03 4.15 3.32
N GLN A 36 -2.04 5.04 3.23
CA GLN A 36 -0.65 4.66 3.02
C GLN A 36 -0.14 3.90 4.24
N ARG A 37 0.49 2.76 4.01
CA ARG A 37 1.15 2.01 5.09
C ARG A 37 2.36 2.80 5.59
N VAL A 38 2.51 2.81 6.89
CA VAL A 38 3.64 3.45 7.58
C VAL A 38 4.65 2.37 7.95
N PHE A 39 5.91 2.58 7.59
CA PHE A 39 7.01 1.71 7.94
C PHE A 39 7.86 2.34 9.03
N GLU A 40 8.42 1.50 9.88
CA GLU A 40 9.35 1.93 10.91
C GLU A 40 10.76 2.13 10.34
N ASN A 41 11.60 2.83 11.06
CA ASN A 41 13.00 3.12 10.65
C ASN A 41 13.91 1.89 10.60
N ASN A 42 13.45 0.75 11.07
CA ASN A 42 14.18 -0.53 11.02
C ASN A 42 13.70 -1.46 9.90
N ALA A 43 12.75 -1.01 9.07
CA ALA A 43 12.32 -1.74 7.90
C ALA A 43 13.34 -1.57 6.76
N LEU A 44 13.91 -2.67 6.30
CA LEU A 44 14.88 -2.72 5.21
C LEU A 44 14.19 -3.16 3.93
N ARG A 45 14.76 -2.80 2.79
CA ARG A 45 14.24 -3.19 1.47
C ARG A 45 15.06 -4.30 0.87
N GLY A 46 14.40 -5.25 0.25
CA GLY A 46 15.07 -6.34 -0.43
C GLY A 46 14.14 -7.09 -1.37
N GLU A 47 14.75 -7.98 -2.16
CA GLU A 47 14.06 -8.95 -2.99
C GLU A 47 14.01 -10.28 -2.26
N LEU A 48 12.82 -10.78 -2.02
CA LEU A 48 12.58 -12.04 -1.30
C LEU A 48 12.15 -13.12 -2.27
N VAL A 49 12.75 -14.30 -2.13
CA VAL A 49 12.32 -15.53 -2.80
C VAL A 49 12.18 -16.61 -1.74
N VAL A 50 10.97 -17.12 -1.53
CA VAL A 50 10.74 -18.25 -0.64
C VAL A 50 11.01 -19.53 -1.40
N THR A 51 11.97 -20.33 -0.94
CA THR A 51 12.37 -21.58 -1.61
C THR A 51 11.69 -22.79 -0.99
N ALA A 52 11.93 -23.06 0.28
CA ALA A 52 11.32 -24.14 1.05
C ALA A 52 11.15 -23.67 2.50
N PRO A 53 9.97 -23.16 2.88
CA PRO A 53 9.79 -22.59 4.22
C PRO A 53 10.30 -23.55 5.32
N PRO A 54 11.08 -23.05 6.29
CA PRO A 54 11.43 -21.64 6.59
C PRO A 54 12.61 -21.06 5.79
N GLU A 55 13.13 -21.76 4.81
CA GLU A 55 14.27 -21.29 3.99
C GLU A 55 13.82 -20.32 2.90
N ALA A 56 14.55 -19.23 2.73
CA ALA A 56 14.32 -18.21 1.73
C ALA A 56 15.63 -17.57 1.26
N LEU A 57 15.58 -16.85 0.16
CA LEU A 57 16.66 -16.00 -0.33
C LEU A 57 16.25 -14.53 -0.18
N LEU A 58 17.13 -13.74 0.39
CA LEU A 58 16.97 -12.31 0.52
C LEU A 58 18.13 -11.60 -0.18
N ASN A 59 17.84 -10.88 -1.24
CA ASN A 59 18.87 -10.31 -2.13
C ASN A 59 19.87 -11.36 -2.66
N GLY A 60 19.39 -12.57 -2.94
CA GLY A 60 20.21 -13.69 -3.39
C GLY A 60 20.98 -14.43 -2.30
N LYS A 61 20.89 -14.00 -1.04
CA LYS A 61 21.59 -14.63 0.09
C LYS A 61 20.62 -15.50 0.88
N PRO A 62 21.05 -16.70 1.34
CA PRO A 62 20.22 -17.56 2.19
C PRO A 62 19.85 -16.86 3.50
N VAL A 63 18.57 -16.89 3.82
CA VAL A 63 18.03 -16.42 5.09
C VAL A 63 17.00 -17.40 5.60
N ARG A 64 16.66 -17.30 6.88
CA ARG A 64 15.63 -18.09 7.49
C ARG A 64 14.45 -17.21 7.91
N LEU A 65 13.25 -17.68 7.61
CA LEU A 65 12.03 -17.07 8.12
C LEU A 65 11.85 -17.46 9.58
N SER A 66 11.54 -16.50 10.43
CA SER A 66 11.20 -16.76 11.83
C SER A 66 9.97 -17.68 11.94
N PRO A 67 9.86 -18.55 12.95
CA PRO A 67 8.66 -19.34 13.18
C PRO A 67 7.38 -18.54 13.27
N GLY A 68 7.46 -17.32 13.80
CA GLY A 68 6.36 -16.36 13.88
C GLY A 68 6.33 -15.32 12.76
N VAL A 69 6.94 -15.61 11.60
CA VAL A 69 6.99 -14.66 10.47
C VAL A 69 5.60 -14.20 10.07
N ARG A 70 5.46 -12.88 9.90
CA ARG A 70 4.24 -12.23 9.42
C ARG A 70 4.51 -11.62 8.05
N ILE A 71 3.90 -12.21 7.03
CA ILE A 71 3.97 -11.71 5.65
C ILE A 71 2.65 -11.03 5.36
N ARG A 72 2.71 -9.76 4.96
CA ARG A 72 1.54 -8.97 4.56
C ARG A 72 1.60 -8.67 3.08
N ASN A 73 0.48 -8.92 2.42
CA ASN A 73 0.34 -8.59 1.01
C ASN A 73 0.16 -7.07 0.79
N GLN A 74 -0.02 -6.67 -0.46
CA GLN A 74 -0.22 -5.27 -0.82
C GLN A 74 -1.47 -4.62 -0.20
N GLN A 75 -2.49 -5.43 0.12
CA GLN A 75 -3.69 -5.02 0.83
C GLN A 75 -3.55 -5.08 2.36
N ASN A 76 -2.32 -5.25 2.85
CA ASN A 76 -1.98 -5.35 4.28
C ASN A 76 -2.60 -6.57 5.01
N MET A 77 -3.00 -7.58 4.27
CA MET A 77 -3.52 -8.84 4.83
C MET A 77 -2.41 -9.86 5.01
N ILE A 78 -2.54 -10.70 6.03
CA ILE A 78 -1.61 -11.79 6.29
C ILE A 78 -1.67 -12.82 5.15
N GLN A 79 -0.50 -13.23 4.68
CA GLN A 79 -0.30 -14.20 3.63
C GLN A 79 0.65 -15.29 4.10
N LEU A 80 0.40 -16.53 3.70
CA LEU A 80 1.27 -17.65 4.02
C LEU A 80 2.52 -17.64 3.14
N SER A 81 3.67 -18.02 3.70
CA SER A 81 4.92 -18.12 2.96
C SER A 81 4.84 -19.12 1.80
N GLY A 82 4.07 -20.18 1.95
CA GLY A 82 3.85 -21.18 0.90
C GLY A 82 3.17 -20.63 -0.37
N SER A 83 2.44 -19.51 -0.27
CA SER A 83 1.84 -18.88 -1.43
C SER A 83 2.83 -18.07 -2.29
N LEU A 84 4.06 -17.88 -1.79
CA LEU A 84 5.12 -17.10 -2.45
C LEU A 84 6.27 -17.97 -2.98
N LEU A 85 6.09 -19.29 -3.03
CA LEU A 85 7.14 -20.19 -3.46
C LEU A 85 7.71 -19.82 -4.84
N GLU A 86 9.04 -19.70 -4.89
CA GLU A 86 9.83 -19.42 -6.09
C GLU A 86 9.46 -18.11 -6.82
N GLN A 87 8.69 -17.22 -6.20
CA GLN A 87 8.37 -15.90 -6.73
C GLN A 87 9.36 -14.86 -6.20
N ARG A 88 9.86 -14.01 -7.11
CA ARG A 88 10.64 -12.84 -6.74
C ARG A 88 9.71 -11.69 -6.39
N VAL A 89 9.76 -11.23 -5.16
CA VAL A 89 8.92 -10.13 -4.69
C VAL A 89 9.77 -9.06 -4.04
N LEU A 90 9.48 -7.80 -4.38
CA LEU A 90 10.09 -6.66 -3.72
C LEU A 90 9.34 -6.39 -2.41
N VAL A 91 10.08 -6.37 -1.32
CA VAL A 91 9.52 -6.27 0.02
C VAL A 91 10.25 -5.25 0.87
N ASN A 92 9.56 -4.72 1.87
CA ASN A 92 10.21 -4.24 3.08
C ASN A 92 10.16 -5.37 4.11
N TYR A 93 11.21 -5.52 4.87
CA TYR A 93 11.32 -6.59 5.87
C TYR A 93 12.01 -6.11 7.14
N ARG A 94 11.79 -6.84 8.20
CA ARG A 94 12.39 -6.59 9.49
C ARG A 94 12.96 -7.90 10.04
N LEU A 95 14.15 -7.83 10.59
CA LEU A 95 14.81 -8.96 11.23
C LEU A 95 14.49 -9.01 12.73
N ASP A 96 14.51 -10.20 13.31
CA ASP A 96 14.48 -10.39 14.76
C ASP A 96 15.89 -10.32 15.38
N GLY A 97 15.98 -10.53 16.69
CA GLY A 97 17.26 -10.53 17.41
C GLY A 97 18.21 -11.67 17.04
N LEU A 98 17.72 -12.71 16.33
CA LEU A 98 18.50 -13.83 15.83
C LEU A 98 18.92 -13.68 14.36
N GLY A 99 18.58 -12.54 13.73
CA GLY A 99 18.84 -12.30 12.33
C GLY A 99 17.88 -13.03 11.38
N GLN A 100 16.78 -13.58 11.88
CA GLN A 100 15.74 -14.21 11.08
C GLN A 100 14.72 -13.18 10.60
N VAL A 101 14.11 -13.42 9.44
CA VAL A 101 13.07 -12.55 8.89
C VAL A 101 11.78 -12.72 9.70
N ARG A 102 11.36 -11.66 10.36
CA ARG A 102 10.19 -11.65 11.24
C ARG A 102 8.96 -11.03 10.62
N ASP A 103 9.10 -9.89 10.00
CA ASP A 103 8.01 -9.17 9.35
C ASP A 103 8.39 -8.90 7.89
N VAL A 104 7.42 -9.09 7.00
CA VAL A 104 7.58 -8.87 5.56
C VAL A 104 6.35 -8.13 5.04
N TRP A 105 6.56 -7.12 4.23
CA TRP A 105 5.50 -6.38 3.53
C TRP A 105 5.78 -6.41 2.04
N LEU A 106 4.92 -7.07 1.28
CA LEU A 106 4.93 -6.98 -0.18
C LEU A 106 4.58 -5.55 -0.58
N LEU A 107 5.43 -4.90 -1.36
CA LEU A 107 5.28 -3.49 -1.70
C LEU A 107 4.29 -3.30 -2.84
N THR A 108 3.53 -2.22 -2.75
CA THR A 108 2.82 -1.66 -3.90
C THR A 108 3.80 -0.93 -4.81
N GLU A 109 3.37 -0.60 -6.04
CA GLU A 109 4.22 0.19 -6.95
C GLU A 109 4.58 1.56 -6.37
N GLU A 110 3.65 2.22 -5.69
CA GLU A 110 3.90 3.51 -5.05
C GLU A 110 4.93 3.42 -3.93
N GLU A 111 4.84 2.38 -3.11
CA GLU A 111 5.81 2.12 -2.05
C GLU A 111 7.19 1.78 -2.61
N ALA A 112 7.25 0.99 -3.68
CA ALA A 112 8.49 0.65 -4.36
C ALA A 112 9.19 1.87 -4.98
N ARG A 113 8.44 2.90 -5.39
CA ARG A 113 8.98 4.16 -5.92
C ARG A 113 9.60 5.05 -4.86
N ARG A 114 9.35 4.80 -3.58
CA ARG A 114 9.99 5.54 -2.49
C ARG A 114 11.45 5.13 -2.39
N GLN A 115 12.29 5.88 -3.06
CA GLN A 115 13.74 5.67 -3.09
C GLN A 115 14.45 6.96 -2.71
N PRO A 116 15.64 6.87 -2.07
CA PRO A 116 16.33 5.65 -1.66
C PRO A 116 15.67 4.97 -0.46
N TRP A 117 15.90 3.69 -0.29
CA TRP A 117 15.50 2.92 0.89
C TRP A 117 16.64 1.98 1.29
N PRO A 118 17.07 1.92 2.57
CA PRO A 118 18.21 1.11 2.97
C PRO A 118 17.95 -0.38 2.75
N ARG A 119 18.95 -1.07 2.26
CA ARG A 119 18.93 -2.51 2.03
C ARG A 119 19.63 -3.29 3.13
N THR A 120 20.50 -2.63 3.88
CA THR A 120 21.26 -3.22 4.97
C THR A 120 21.01 -2.46 6.27
N LEU A 121 21.25 -3.15 7.38
CA LEU A 121 21.16 -2.53 8.69
C LEU A 121 22.15 -1.34 8.84
N GLU A 122 23.36 -1.50 8.29
CA GLU A 122 24.37 -0.47 8.30
C GLU A 122 23.94 0.81 7.58
N GLU A 123 23.28 0.66 6.43
CA GLU A 123 22.71 1.80 5.71
C GLU A 123 21.63 2.49 6.54
N SER A 124 20.73 1.73 7.16
CA SER A 124 19.66 2.30 7.99
C SER A 124 20.19 3.06 9.21
N GLN A 125 21.34 2.65 9.74
CA GLN A 125 21.97 3.34 10.86
C GLN A 125 22.68 4.64 10.47
N ARG A 126 23.14 4.73 9.22
CA ARG A 126 23.85 5.91 8.70
C ARG A 126 22.94 6.93 8.03
N TRP A 127 21.80 6.48 7.50
CA TRP A 127 20.86 7.37 6.82
C TRP A 127 19.85 7.97 7.79
N GLN A 128 19.26 9.08 7.40
CA GLN A 128 18.21 9.74 8.18
C GLN A 128 16.84 9.35 7.66
N PHE A 129 15.93 9.02 8.55
CA PHE A 129 14.57 8.67 8.25
C PHE A 129 13.58 9.75 8.69
N ASP A 130 12.75 10.21 7.77
CA ASP A 130 11.61 11.07 8.06
C ASP A 130 10.33 10.21 8.14
N PRO A 131 9.79 10.00 9.36
CA PRO A 131 8.60 9.15 9.53
C PRO A 131 7.34 9.79 8.97
N THR A 132 7.26 11.11 8.88
CA THR A 132 6.11 11.83 8.35
C THR A 132 6.01 11.68 6.83
N LEU A 133 7.14 11.87 6.15
CA LEU A 133 7.23 11.73 4.69
C LEU A 133 7.50 10.29 4.24
N GLN A 134 7.78 9.39 5.17
CA GLN A 134 8.20 8.02 4.88
C GLN A 134 9.35 7.97 3.86
N ARG A 135 10.37 8.78 4.12
CA ARG A 135 11.49 9.00 3.20
C ARG A 135 12.82 8.88 3.93
N TRP A 136 13.78 8.27 3.26
CA TRP A 136 15.16 8.19 3.69
C TRP A 136 16.02 9.21 2.95
N THR A 137 17.01 9.77 3.66
CA THR A 137 18.02 10.67 3.10
C THR A 137 19.39 10.07 3.35
N LYS A 138 20.17 9.91 2.28
CA LYS A 138 21.57 9.49 2.37
C LYS A 138 22.41 10.60 2.99
N PRO A 139 23.48 10.23 3.73
CA PRO A 139 24.43 11.22 4.25
C PRO A 139 25.16 11.97 3.16
#